data_ccbdfb0bda57c4801624977ea07ca01b
#
_entry.id   ccbdfb0bda57c4801624977ea07ca01b
#
_cell.length_a   1.000
_cell.length_b   1.000
_cell.length_c   1.000
_cell.angle_alpha   90.00
_cell.angle_beta   90.00
_cell.angle_gamma   90.00
#
_symmetry.space_group_name_H-M   'P 1'
#
loop_
_entity.id
_entity.type
_entity.pdbx_description
1 polymer ?
#
loop_
_entity_poly.entity_id
_entity_poly.type
_entity_poly.pdbx_seq_one_letter_code
_entity_poly.pdbx_strand_id
1 'polypeptide(L)'
;VTKNTTTRAAGPAAKTEIVETGAGEARITWHPAPGKKARLVLALSHGAGGGIEARDLKAVAAELPAHGVTVALVEQPWRVAGKKVAPAPKTLDVGWRGVWPALEEPGLPVVSGGRSAGARVACRTAQELGAAAVLALSFPLHPPGRPEKSRADELLGAGVPTLVVQGGNDPFGKPAEFPGSTAYELVEIPYGDHGFAVPKRADIGQDEAVALIVDAVAKWAGSLA
;
A
#
# COMPACT_ATOMS: atom_id res chain seq x y z
N VAL A 1 32.82 -26.83 6.66
CA VAL A 1 31.42 -26.26 6.70
C VAL A 1 31.41 -25.14 5.66
N THR A 2 30.95 -25.45 4.45
CA THR A 2 30.89 -24.51 3.32
C THR A 2 29.60 -23.69 3.47
N LYS A 3 29.74 -22.38 3.71
CA LYS A 3 28.60 -21.46 3.69
C LYS A 3 28.20 -21.23 2.22
N ASN A 4 27.10 -21.84 1.79
CA ASN A 4 26.47 -21.50 0.52
C ASN A 4 25.82 -20.11 0.66
N THR A 5 26.50 -19.09 0.19
CA THR A 5 25.94 -17.76 0.01
C THR A 5 25.17 -17.77 -1.31
N THR A 6 23.88 -18.03 -1.27
CA THR A 6 23.01 -17.88 -2.44
C THR A 6 22.95 -16.40 -2.80
N THR A 7 23.70 -16.02 -3.84
CA THR A 7 23.63 -14.67 -4.42
C THR A 7 22.25 -14.52 -5.06
N ARG A 8 21.37 -13.76 -4.43
CA ARG A 8 20.04 -13.41 -4.96
C ARG A 8 20.28 -12.60 -6.24
N ALA A 9 19.80 -13.09 -7.38
CA ALA A 9 19.89 -12.36 -8.64
C ALA A 9 19.18 -11.00 -8.47
N ALA A 10 19.89 -9.92 -8.78
CA ALA A 10 19.31 -8.58 -8.78
C ALA A 10 18.14 -8.57 -9.79
N GLY A 11 16.95 -8.22 -9.31
CA GLY A 11 15.79 -8.03 -10.18
C GLY A 11 16.03 -6.89 -11.19
N PRO A 12 15.17 -6.76 -12.21
CA PRO A 12 15.29 -5.66 -13.17
C PRO A 12 15.23 -4.32 -12.45
N ALA A 13 16.02 -3.35 -12.94
CA ALA A 13 16.11 -2.02 -12.35
C ALA A 13 14.73 -1.33 -12.34
N ALA A 14 14.47 -0.56 -11.29
CA ALA A 14 13.26 0.26 -11.19
C ALA A 14 13.21 1.27 -12.36
N LYS A 15 12.04 1.41 -13.00
CA LYS A 15 11.77 2.37 -14.07
C LYS A 15 10.81 3.42 -13.55
N THR A 16 11.08 4.68 -13.86
CA THR A 16 10.20 5.79 -13.48
C THR A 16 9.44 6.31 -14.69
N GLU A 17 8.19 6.65 -14.52
CA GLU A 17 7.27 7.17 -15.52
C GLU A 17 6.51 8.38 -14.95
N ILE A 18 6.30 9.42 -15.76
CA ILE A 18 5.45 10.57 -15.42
C ILE A 18 4.13 10.38 -16.15
N VAL A 19 3.03 10.59 -15.42
CA VAL A 19 1.66 10.45 -15.93
C VAL A 19 0.90 11.74 -15.65
N GLU A 20 0.37 12.34 -16.72
CA GLU A 20 -0.54 13.49 -16.60
C GLU A 20 -1.88 13.05 -16.04
N THR A 21 -2.38 13.76 -15.03
CA THR A 21 -3.69 13.52 -14.43
C THR A 21 -4.50 14.80 -14.33
N GLY A 22 -5.79 14.69 -14.07
CA GLY A 22 -6.65 15.86 -13.80
C GLY A 22 -6.27 16.67 -12.54
N ALA A 23 -5.32 16.16 -11.73
CA ALA A 23 -4.80 16.83 -10.54
C ALA A 23 -3.33 17.31 -10.71
N GLY A 24 -2.75 17.15 -11.89
CA GLY A 24 -1.36 17.44 -12.24
C GLY A 24 -0.54 16.18 -12.52
N GLU A 25 0.77 16.34 -12.73
CA GLU A 25 1.69 15.23 -12.97
C GLU A 25 1.84 14.33 -11.76
N ALA A 26 1.60 13.02 -11.94
CA ALA A 26 1.94 11.96 -11.01
C ALA A 26 3.22 11.25 -11.47
N ARG A 27 3.86 10.50 -10.56
CA ARG A 27 5.03 9.70 -10.91
C ARG A 27 4.81 8.26 -10.47
N ILE A 28 5.05 7.31 -11.37
CA ILE A 28 5.05 5.88 -11.07
C ILE A 28 6.48 5.37 -11.08
N THR A 29 6.89 4.70 -10.00
CA THR A 29 8.16 3.96 -9.95
C THR A 29 7.84 2.46 -9.97
N TRP A 30 8.19 1.82 -11.07
CA TRP A 30 7.94 0.42 -11.32
C TRP A 30 9.04 -0.47 -10.75
N HIS A 31 8.66 -1.50 -10.03
CA HIS A 31 9.49 -2.60 -9.54
C HIS A 31 8.97 -3.90 -10.15
N PRO A 32 9.41 -4.26 -11.38
CA PRO A 32 8.82 -5.38 -12.09
C PRO A 32 9.21 -6.72 -11.49
N ALA A 33 8.26 -7.66 -11.51
CA ALA A 33 8.55 -9.05 -11.23
C ALA A 33 9.50 -9.61 -12.32
N PRO A 34 10.47 -10.48 -11.97
CA PRO A 34 11.44 -10.99 -12.92
C PRO A 34 10.81 -11.94 -13.95
N GLY A 35 11.10 -11.72 -15.23
CA GLY A 35 10.69 -12.57 -16.34
C GLY A 35 9.17 -12.62 -16.58
N LYS A 36 8.67 -13.75 -17.10
CA LYS A 36 7.25 -13.98 -17.38
C LYS A 36 6.42 -14.40 -16.15
N LYS A 37 6.90 -14.15 -14.95
CA LYS A 37 6.28 -14.59 -13.70
C LYS A 37 5.32 -13.57 -13.09
N ALA A 38 5.19 -12.38 -13.67
CA ALA A 38 4.26 -11.36 -13.19
C ALA A 38 2.81 -11.88 -13.30
N ARG A 39 2.08 -11.88 -12.18
CA ARG A 39 0.71 -12.36 -12.10
C ARG A 39 -0.29 -11.22 -11.84
N LEU A 40 0.16 -10.16 -11.20
CA LEU A 40 -0.61 -8.97 -10.89
C LEU A 40 0.28 -7.74 -10.75
N VAL A 41 -0.32 -6.58 -10.82
CA VAL A 41 0.27 -5.29 -10.46
C VAL A 41 -0.25 -4.90 -9.09
N LEU A 42 0.63 -4.59 -8.14
CA LEU A 42 0.30 -3.97 -6.86
C LEU A 42 0.67 -2.49 -6.92
N ALA A 43 -0.33 -1.65 -7.08
CA ALA A 43 -0.18 -0.20 -7.14
C ALA A 43 -0.33 0.39 -5.73
N LEU A 44 0.69 1.09 -5.25
CA LEU A 44 0.73 1.63 -3.89
C LEU A 44 0.98 3.13 -3.87
N SER A 45 0.03 3.90 -3.33
CA SER A 45 0.20 5.32 -3.05
C SER A 45 0.61 5.58 -1.61
N HIS A 46 1.20 6.75 -1.37
CA HIS A 46 1.73 7.16 -0.07
C HIS A 46 0.69 7.89 0.81
N GLY A 47 1.05 8.11 2.07
CA GLY A 47 0.28 8.89 3.03
C GLY A 47 0.45 10.41 2.86
N ALA A 48 -0.38 11.19 3.59
CA ALA A 48 -0.35 12.65 3.54
C ALA A 48 0.93 13.27 4.16
N GLY A 49 1.60 12.55 5.07
CA GLY A 49 2.80 13.04 5.78
C GLY A 49 4.14 12.56 5.20
N GLY A 50 4.14 11.82 4.08
CA GLY A 50 5.35 11.24 3.50
C GLY A 50 5.23 11.00 2.01
N GLY A 51 6.18 10.22 1.46
CA GLY A 51 6.18 9.80 0.06
C GLY A 51 6.38 8.28 -0.06
N ILE A 52 6.80 7.85 -1.24
CA ILE A 52 7.06 6.43 -1.54
C ILE A 52 8.30 5.88 -0.83
N GLU A 53 9.09 6.73 -0.18
CA GLU A 53 10.25 6.38 0.64
C GLU A 53 9.87 5.76 2.00
N ALA A 54 8.59 5.69 2.34
CA ALA A 54 8.11 5.05 3.57
C ALA A 54 8.62 3.59 3.66
N ARG A 55 9.03 3.17 4.86
CA ARG A 55 9.71 1.88 5.07
C ARG A 55 8.91 0.67 4.62
N ASP A 56 7.61 0.69 4.89
CA ASP A 56 6.64 -0.33 4.50
C ASP A 56 6.51 -0.42 2.97
N LEU A 57 6.32 0.71 2.29
CA LEU A 57 6.24 0.77 0.83
C LEU A 57 7.53 0.29 0.17
N LYS A 58 8.69 0.72 0.69
CA LYS A 58 10.00 0.29 0.17
C LYS A 58 10.22 -1.21 0.36
N ALA A 59 9.85 -1.75 1.52
CA ALA A 59 10.02 -3.17 1.80
C ALA A 59 9.14 -4.02 0.89
N VAL A 60 7.87 -3.66 0.72
CA VAL A 60 6.96 -4.32 -0.21
C VAL A 60 7.50 -4.25 -1.64
N ALA A 61 7.95 -3.08 -2.10
CA ALA A 61 8.51 -2.91 -3.44
C ALA A 61 9.81 -3.69 -3.69
N ALA A 62 10.62 -3.92 -2.64
CA ALA A 62 11.84 -4.68 -2.73
C ALA A 62 11.60 -6.20 -2.78
N GLU A 63 10.62 -6.70 -2.03
CA GLU A 63 10.45 -8.14 -1.80
C GLU A 63 9.38 -8.78 -2.70
N LEU A 64 8.25 -8.11 -2.95
CA LEU A 64 7.12 -8.68 -3.68
C LEU A 64 7.42 -9.07 -5.14
N PRO A 65 8.36 -8.41 -5.87
CA PRO A 65 8.72 -8.86 -7.21
C PRO A 65 9.20 -10.32 -7.27
N ALA A 66 9.90 -10.80 -6.24
CA ALA A 66 10.33 -12.20 -6.16
C ALA A 66 9.15 -13.19 -6.04
N HIS A 67 7.98 -12.70 -5.61
CA HIS A 67 6.74 -13.46 -5.49
C HIS A 67 5.82 -13.33 -6.72
N GLY A 68 6.31 -12.80 -7.84
CA GLY A 68 5.53 -12.64 -9.07
C GLY A 68 4.55 -11.46 -9.05
N VAL A 69 4.80 -10.47 -8.20
CA VAL A 69 4.01 -9.24 -8.09
C VAL A 69 4.83 -8.07 -8.64
N THR A 70 4.38 -7.44 -9.71
CA THR A 70 4.96 -6.16 -10.14
C THR A 70 4.44 -5.06 -9.22
N VAL A 71 5.33 -4.33 -8.55
CA VAL A 71 4.94 -3.23 -7.66
C VAL A 71 5.11 -1.89 -8.36
N ALA A 72 4.06 -1.07 -8.35
CA ALA A 72 4.04 0.30 -8.84
C ALA A 72 3.89 1.25 -7.64
N LEU A 73 4.96 1.95 -7.27
CA LEU A 73 4.90 3.00 -6.27
C LEU A 73 4.48 4.31 -6.93
N VAL A 74 3.36 4.89 -6.48
CA VAL A 74 2.75 6.07 -7.09
C VAL A 74 2.90 7.28 -6.17
N GLU A 75 3.64 8.29 -6.65
CA GLU A 75 3.67 9.61 -6.05
C GLU A 75 2.52 10.44 -6.61
N GLN A 76 1.64 10.87 -5.73
CA GLN A 76 0.48 11.70 -6.05
C GLN A 76 0.91 13.09 -6.57
N PRO A 77 0.12 13.72 -7.45
CA PRO A 77 0.46 14.99 -8.10
C PRO A 77 0.90 16.12 -7.15
N TRP A 78 0.26 16.25 -6.00
CA TRP A 78 0.65 17.26 -5.02
C TRP A 78 2.07 17.04 -4.47
N ARG A 79 2.50 15.78 -4.35
CA ARG A 79 3.84 15.43 -3.88
C ARG A 79 4.88 15.70 -4.97
N VAL A 80 4.59 15.31 -6.21
CA VAL A 80 5.44 15.61 -7.39
C VAL A 80 5.64 17.12 -7.56
N ALA A 81 4.57 17.91 -7.33
CA ALA A 81 4.63 19.38 -7.34
C ALA A 81 5.33 19.99 -6.12
N GLY A 82 5.92 19.19 -5.22
CA GLY A 82 6.66 19.67 -4.05
C GLY A 82 5.79 20.28 -2.94
N LYS A 83 4.49 20.10 -2.97
CA LYS A 83 3.59 20.63 -1.93
C LYS A 83 3.76 19.84 -0.63
N LYS A 84 3.72 20.54 0.50
CA LYS A 84 3.90 19.95 1.85
C LYS A 84 2.60 19.41 2.44
N VAL A 85 1.46 19.89 1.96
CA VAL A 85 0.13 19.55 2.49
C VAL A 85 -0.67 18.82 1.41
N ALA A 86 -1.19 17.65 1.77
CA ALA A 86 -2.06 16.89 0.90
C ALA A 86 -3.37 17.67 0.63
N PRO A 87 -3.88 17.66 -0.59
CA PRO A 87 -5.14 18.30 -0.92
C PRO A 87 -6.34 17.52 -0.35
N ALA A 88 -7.54 18.05 -0.58
CA ALA A 88 -8.78 17.39 -0.19
C ALA A 88 -8.89 15.96 -0.78
N PRO A 89 -9.59 15.04 -0.11
CA PRO A 89 -9.74 13.65 -0.54
C PRO A 89 -10.16 13.50 -2.00
N LYS A 90 -11.11 14.29 -2.48
CA LYS A 90 -11.59 14.27 -3.87
C LYS A 90 -10.47 14.56 -4.89
N THR A 91 -9.52 15.44 -4.56
CA THR A 91 -8.38 15.75 -5.44
C THR A 91 -7.39 14.57 -5.49
N LEU A 92 -7.20 13.87 -4.37
CA LEU A 92 -6.40 12.64 -4.33
C LEU A 92 -7.02 11.56 -5.22
N ASP A 93 -8.35 11.42 -5.17
CA ASP A 93 -9.08 10.46 -6.00
C ASP A 93 -8.95 10.79 -7.49
N VAL A 94 -8.99 12.08 -7.87
CA VAL A 94 -8.76 12.52 -9.26
C VAL A 94 -7.36 12.14 -9.73
N GLY A 95 -6.33 12.38 -8.92
CA GLY A 95 -4.96 11.96 -9.23
C GLY A 95 -4.84 10.45 -9.42
N TRP A 96 -5.47 9.68 -8.54
CA TRP A 96 -5.44 8.21 -8.59
C TRP A 96 -6.16 7.66 -9.83
N ARG A 97 -7.34 8.18 -10.17
CA ARG A 97 -8.04 7.84 -11.42
C ARG A 97 -7.19 8.13 -12.64
N GLY A 98 -6.47 9.25 -12.63
CA GLY A 98 -5.63 9.66 -13.76
C GLY A 98 -4.44 8.74 -14.01
N VAL A 99 -3.88 8.08 -12.99
CA VAL A 99 -2.78 7.12 -13.17
C VAL A 99 -3.28 5.71 -13.53
N TRP A 100 -4.57 5.42 -13.33
CA TRP A 100 -5.10 4.07 -13.46
C TRP A 100 -4.87 3.44 -14.84
N PRO A 101 -5.08 4.13 -15.99
CA PRO A 101 -4.80 3.56 -17.30
C PRO A 101 -3.35 3.07 -17.47
N ALA A 102 -2.37 3.81 -16.93
CA ALA A 102 -0.97 3.38 -16.98
C ALA A 102 -0.70 2.14 -16.12
N LEU A 103 -1.43 1.97 -15.01
CA LEU A 103 -1.33 0.79 -14.16
C LEU A 103 -1.91 -0.48 -14.83
N GLU A 104 -2.84 -0.31 -15.75
CA GLU A 104 -3.46 -1.40 -16.54
C GLU A 104 -2.65 -1.79 -17.79
N GLU A 105 -1.72 -0.95 -18.26
CA GLU A 105 -0.92 -1.21 -19.47
C GLU A 105 -0.21 -2.58 -19.50
N PRO A 106 0.28 -3.14 -18.36
CA PRO A 106 0.84 -4.48 -18.34
C PRO A 106 -0.15 -5.61 -18.68
N GLY A 107 -1.46 -5.33 -18.74
CA GLY A 107 -2.49 -6.32 -19.03
C GLY A 107 -2.68 -7.36 -17.93
N LEU A 108 -2.34 -7.03 -16.69
CA LEU A 108 -2.45 -7.87 -15.51
C LEU A 108 -3.54 -7.32 -14.57
N PRO A 109 -4.15 -8.16 -13.72
CA PRO A 109 -5.03 -7.68 -12.65
C PRO A 109 -4.30 -6.64 -11.78
N VAL A 110 -4.95 -5.50 -11.51
CA VAL A 110 -4.40 -4.43 -10.68
C VAL A 110 -4.99 -4.47 -9.28
N VAL A 111 -4.15 -4.63 -8.28
CA VAL A 111 -4.49 -4.45 -6.87
C VAL A 111 -4.25 -2.98 -6.51
N SER A 112 -5.31 -2.28 -6.13
CA SER A 112 -5.25 -0.90 -5.65
C SER A 112 -4.80 -0.87 -4.22
N GLY A 113 -3.87 0.03 -3.86
CA GLY A 113 -3.43 0.07 -2.47
C GLY A 113 -2.71 1.35 -2.09
N GLY A 114 -2.31 1.37 -0.85
CA GLY A 114 -1.52 2.48 -0.33
C GLY A 114 -1.48 2.53 1.18
N ARG A 115 -0.80 3.55 1.66
CA ARG A 115 -0.61 3.82 3.07
C ARG A 115 -1.42 5.03 3.51
N SER A 116 -2.13 4.93 4.63
CA SER A 116 -2.86 6.04 5.26
C SER A 116 -3.83 6.74 4.27
N ALA A 117 -3.56 7.96 3.84
CA ALA A 117 -4.37 8.66 2.84
C ALA A 117 -4.48 7.86 1.54
N GLY A 118 -3.39 7.20 1.10
CA GLY A 118 -3.39 6.32 -0.07
C GLY A 118 -4.30 5.09 0.10
N ALA A 119 -4.35 4.49 1.29
CA ALA A 119 -5.26 3.39 1.60
C ALA A 119 -6.73 3.81 1.45
N ARG A 120 -7.07 5.01 1.93
CA ARG A 120 -8.41 5.58 1.78
C ARG A 120 -8.79 5.82 0.32
N VAL A 121 -7.86 6.36 -0.47
CA VAL A 121 -8.06 6.54 -1.93
C VAL A 121 -8.34 5.20 -2.57
N ALA A 122 -7.51 4.18 -2.30
CA ALA A 122 -7.67 2.84 -2.82
C ALA A 122 -9.07 2.27 -2.51
N CYS A 123 -9.52 2.35 -1.25
CA CYS A 123 -10.86 1.87 -0.86
C CYS A 123 -11.98 2.60 -1.59
N ARG A 124 -11.94 3.95 -1.68
CA ARG A 124 -13.01 4.74 -2.30
C ARG A 124 -13.14 4.54 -3.81
N THR A 125 -12.05 4.18 -4.49
CA THR A 125 -12.01 4.13 -5.96
C THR A 125 -11.96 2.71 -6.53
N ALA A 126 -11.75 1.69 -5.68
CA ALA A 126 -11.50 0.32 -6.12
C ALA A 126 -12.58 -0.22 -7.05
N GLN A 127 -13.84 -0.12 -6.64
CA GLN A 127 -14.96 -0.69 -7.39
C GLN A 127 -15.16 0.02 -8.73
N GLU A 128 -15.08 1.36 -8.74
CA GLU A 128 -15.21 2.19 -9.94
C GLU A 128 -14.10 1.88 -10.96
N LEU A 129 -12.88 1.65 -10.49
CA LEU A 129 -11.71 1.41 -11.33
C LEU A 129 -11.54 -0.07 -11.73
N GLY A 130 -12.43 -0.95 -11.28
CA GLY A 130 -12.30 -2.39 -11.55
C GLY A 130 -11.06 -3.02 -10.92
N ALA A 131 -10.61 -2.51 -9.78
CA ALA A 131 -9.48 -3.09 -9.05
C ALA A 131 -9.79 -4.54 -8.66
N ALA A 132 -8.81 -5.42 -8.84
CA ALA A 132 -8.95 -6.84 -8.49
C ALA A 132 -9.06 -7.04 -6.96
N ALA A 133 -8.42 -6.17 -6.18
CA ALA A 133 -8.42 -6.20 -4.73
C ALA A 133 -7.88 -4.88 -4.16
N VAL A 134 -7.93 -4.70 -2.83
CA VAL A 134 -7.36 -3.54 -2.12
C VAL A 134 -6.36 -3.98 -1.05
N LEU A 135 -5.20 -3.33 -1.02
CA LEU A 135 -4.24 -3.37 0.10
C LEU A 135 -4.25 -2.05 0.86
N ALA A 136 -4.73 -2.06 2.10
CA ALA A 136 -4.77 -0.90 2.98
C ALA A 136 -3.72 -1.00 4.09
N LEU A 137 -2.60 -0.29 3.94
CA LEU A 137 -1.55 -0.20 4.96
C LEU A 137 -1.83 0.98 5.90
N SER A 138 -1.87 0.75 7.21
CA SER A 138 -2.21 1.76 8.22
C SER A 138 -3.45 2.57 7.84
N PHE A 139 -4.58 1.88 7.66
CA PHE A 139 -5.84 2.56 7.32
C PHE A 139 -6.25 3.50 8.47
N PRO A 140 -6.41 4.81 8.24
CA PRO A 140 -6.73 5.74 9.30
C PRO A 140 -8.23 5.71 9.61
N LEU A 141 -8.65 4.73 10.43
CA LEU A 141 -10.04 4.48 10.77
C LEU A 141 -10.77 5.72 11.30
N HIS A 142 -10.05 6.56 12.05
CA HIS A 142 -10.52 7.86 12.53
C HIS A 142 -9.34 8.81 12.77
N PRO A 143 -9.55 10.12 12.93
CA PRO A 143 -8.50 11.00 13.44
C PRO A 143 -8.14 10.63 14.88
N PRO A 144 -6.88 10.81 15.31
CA PRO A 144 -6.47 10.52 16.69
C PRO A 144 -7.36 11.20 17.72
N GLY A 145 -7.85 10.42 18.70
CA GLY A 145 -8.72 10.90 19.76
C GLY A 145 -10.15 11.29 19.33
N ARG A 146 -10.57 10.92 18.10
CA ARG A 146 -11.90 11.22 17.56
C ARG A 146 -12.58 10.01 16.93
N PRO A 147 -12.84 8.95 17.70
CA PRO A 147 -13.44 7.71 17.17
C PRO A 147 -14.85 7.94 16.56
N GLU A 148 -15.57 8.98 17.00
CA GLU A 148 -16.85 9.38 16.44
C GLU A 148 -16.75 9.85 14.96
N LYS A 149 -15.56 10.20 14.48
CA LYS A 149 -15.28 10.53 13.07
C LYS A 149 -14.75 9.34 12.29
N SER A 150 -15.42 8.22 12.45
CA SER A 150 -15.07 6.98 11.77
C SER A 150 -15.09 7.13 10.25
N ARG A 151 -14.18 6.42 9.60
CA ARG A 151 -14.09 6.26 8.14
C ARG A 151 -14.30 4.81 7.72
N ALA A 152 -14.91 4.03 8.60
CA ALA A 152 -15.19 2.62 8.34
C ALA A 152 -15.99 2.41 7.05
N ASP A 153 -16.90 3.33 6.71
CA ASP A 153 -17.70 3.26 5.49
C ASP A 153 -16.84 3.26 4.22
N GLU A 154 -15.69 3.95 4.20
CA GLU A 154 -14.77 3.91 3.06
C GLU A 154 -14.13 2.52 2.90
N LEU A 155 -13.78 1.87 4.01
CA LEU A 155 -13.20 0.52 4.02
C LEU A 155 -14.24 -0.53 3.65
N LEU A 156 -15.40 -0.49 4.29
CA LEU A 156 -16.49 -1.44 4.05
C LEU A 156 -17.07 -1.31 2.64
N GLY A 157 -17.01 -0.10 2.07
CA GLY A 157 -17.47 0.20 0.73
C GLY A 157 -16.48 -0.11 -0.39
N ALA A 158 -15.31 -0.68 -0.11
CA ALA A 158 -14.31 -1.01 -1.14
C ALA A 158 -14.85 -2.00 -2.20
N GLY A 159 -15.76 -2.90 -1.83
CA GLY A 159 -16.51 -3.78 -2.74
C GLY A 159 -15.69 -4.86 -3.45
N VAL A 160 -14.44 -5.06 -3.04
CA VAL A 160 -13.49 -6.05 -3.58
C VAL A 160 -12.73 -6.70 -2.42
N PRO A 161 -12.09 -7.88 -2.61
CA PRO A 161 -11.25 -8.49 -1.59
C PRO A 161 -10.24 -7.49 -1.03
N THR A 162 -10.20 -7.32 0.29
CA THR A 162 -9.40 -6.27 0.93
C THR A 162 -8.54 -6.85 2.06
N LEU A 163 -7.25 -6.53 2.06
CA LEU A 163 -6.36 -6.75 3.19
C LEU A 163 -6.06 -5.43 3.89
N VAL A 164 -6.28 -5.38 5.19
CA VAL A 164 -5.82 -4.30 6.07
C VAL A 164 -4.62 -4.80 6.86
N VAL A 165 -3.50 -4.10 6.78
CA VAL A 165 -2.34 -4.31 7.65
C VAL A 165 -2.25 -3.12 8.58
N GLN A 166 -2.42 -3.34 9.89
CA GLN A 166 -2.61 -2.26 10.86
C GLN A 166 -1.64 -2.37 12.03
N GLY A 167 -1.07 -1.25 12.45
CA GLY A 167 -0.24 -1.19 13.64
C GLY A 167 -1.04 -1.39 14.93
N GLY A 168 -0.56 -2.25 15.86
CA GLY A 168 -1.23 -2.53 17.14
C GLY A 168 -1.35 -1.30 18.05
N ASN A 169 -0.50 -0.29 17.85
CA ASN A 169 -0.52 0.98 18.59
C ASN A 169 -0.85 2.18 17.70
N ASP A 170 -1.51 1.97 16.55
CA ASP A 170 -1.85 3.06 15.65
C ASP A 170 -2.90 4.01 16.28
N PRO A 171 -2.57 5.30 16.50
CA PRO A 171 -3.52 6.25 17.09
C PRO A 171 -4.67 6.64 16.15
N PHE A 172 -4.60 6.27 14.87
CA PHE A 172 -5.68 6.47 13.90
C PHE A 172 -6.68 5.31 13.86
N GLY A 173 -6.56 4.35 14.77
CA GLY A 173 -7.40 3.16 14.93
C GLY A 173 -6.55 1.92 15.14
N LYS A 174 -6.65 1.32 16.33
CA LYS A 174 -6.03 0.04 16.65
C LYS A 174 -6.83 -1.11 16.01
N PRO A 175 -6.22 -2.28 15.78
CA PRO A 175 -6.94 -3.43 15.21
C PRO A 175 -8.28 -3.75 15.90
N ALA A 176 -8.33 -3.67 17.24
CA ALA A 176 -9.53 -3.95 18.01
C ALA A 176 -10.68 -2.92 17.81
N GLU A 177 -10.40 -1.76 17.23
CA GLU A 177 -11.40 -0.71 16.97
C GLU A 177 -12.06 -0.87 15.59
N PHE A 178 -11.52 -1.75 14.74
CA PHE A 178 -12.09 -2.01 13.42
C PHE A 178 -13.40 -2.80 13.54
N PRO A 179 -14.44 -2.46 12.78
CA PRO A 179 -15.69 -3.19 12.83
C PRO A 179 -15.50 -4.64 12.38
N GLY A 180 -16.13 -5.59 13.08
CA GLY A 180 -16.17 -6.98 12.66
C GLY A 180 -16.89 -7.09 11.30
N SER A 181 -16.20 -7.61 10.29
CA SER A 181 -16.74 -7.74 8.94
C SER A 181 -16.00 -8.82 8.16
N THR A 182 -16.70 -9.43 7.20
CA THR A 182 -16.12 -10.32 6.18
C THR A 182 -15.67 -9.58 4.92
N ALA A 183 -15.85 -8.26 4.88
CA ALA A 183 -15.47 -7.42 3.74
C ALA A 183 -13.95 -7.22 3.63
N TYR A 184 -13.19 -7.52 4.67
CA TYR A 184 -11.74 -7.41 4.68
C TYR A 184 -11.10 -8.44 5.64
N GLU A 185 -9.85 -8.78 5.34
CA GLU A 185 -8.95 -9.45 6.28
C GLU A 185 -8.14 -8.38 7.02
N LEU A 186 -7.84 -8.59 8.31
CA LEU A 186 -7.05 -7.66 9.12
C LEU A 186 -5.86 -8.39 9.73
N VAL A 187 -4.67 -7.86 9.50
CA VAL A 187 -3.42 -8.34 10.08
C VAL A 187 -2.84 -7.25 10.97
N GLU A 188 -2.62 -7.59 12.24
CA GLU A 188 -1.97 -6.72 13.20
C GLU A 188 -0.44 -6.82 13.09
N ILE A 189 0.23 -5.66 13.09
CA ILE A 189 1.67 -5.57 13.32
C ILE A 189 1.89 -5.16 14.77
N PRO A 190 2.36 -6.09 15.63
CA PRO A 190 2.50 -5.84 17.06
C PRO A 190 3.34 -4.59 17.35
N TYR A 191 2.90 -3.80 18.32
CA TYR A 191 3.56 -2.57 18.75
C TYR A 191 3.70 -1.45 17.69
N GLY A 192 3.38 -1.71 16.42
CA GLY A 192 3.51 -0.74 15.33
C GLY A 192 2.63 0.48 15.55
N ASP A 193 3.20 1.68 15.37
CA ASP A 193 2.43 2.92 15.29
C ASP A 193 1.86 3.13 13.88
N HIS A 194 1.32 4.32 13.58
CA HIS A 194 0.82 4.67 12.24
C HIS A 194 1.89 4.61 11.13
N GLY A 195 3.16 4.64 11.48
CA GLY A 195 4.32 4.47 10.58
C GLY A 195 4.93 3.09 10.63
N PHE A 196 4.27 2.13 11.32
CA PHE A 196 4.82 0.83 11.65
C PHE A 196 6.17 0.94 12.40
N ALA A 197 6.42 2.05 13.08
CA ALA A 197 7.55 2.15 13.97
C ALA A 197 7.25 1.41 15.27
N VAL A 198 8.22 0.60 15.73
CA VAL A 198 8.12 -0.14 16.99
C VAL A 198 9.02 0.49 18.05
N PRO A 199 8.56 0.58 19.32
CA PRO A 199 9.38 1.07 20.41
C PRO A 199 10.61 0.19 20.62
N LYS A 200 11.75 0.78 21.00
CA LYS A 200 12.99 0.01 21.29
C LYS A 200 12.85 -1.06 22.38
N ARG A 201 11.84 -0.93 23.24
CA ARG A 201 11.54 -1.86 24.34
C ARG A 201 10.49 -2.93 23.96
N ALA A 202 10.04 -2.95 22.71
CA ALA A 202 9.10 -3.96 22.24
C ALA A 202 9.78 -5.34 22.13
N ASP A 203 9.01 -6.42 22.23
CA ASP A 203 9.52 -7.78 22.12
C ASP A 203 9.92 -8.15 20.68
N ILE A 204 9.55 -7.31 19.69
CA ILE A 204 9.97 -7.44 18.29
C ILE A 204 10.82 -6.25 17.87
N GLY A 205 11.76 -6.49 16.95
CA GLY A 205 12.57 -5.46 16.32
C GLY A 205 11.85 -4.75 15.15
N GLN A 206 12.40 -3.62 14.72
CA GLN A 206 11.84 -2.89 13.57
C GLN A 206 11.90 -3.72 12.28
N ASP A 207 12.98 -4.46 12.06
CA ASP A 207 13.13 -5.28 10.86
C ASP A 207 12.14 -6.46 10.87
N GLU A 208 11.87 -7.03 12.03
CA GLU A 208 10.86 -8.08 12.20
C GLU A 208 9.44 -7.53 11.92
N ALA A 209 9.10 -6.36 12.41
CA ALA A 209 7.81 -5.73 12.11
C ALA A 209 7.65 -5.49 10.59
N VAL A 210 8.70 -5.08 9.90
CA VAL A 210 8.69 -4.90 8.44
C VAL A 210 8.56 -6.24 7.73
N ALA A 211 9.24 -7.28 8.20
CA ALA A 211 9.12 -8.63 7.65
C ALA A 211 7.68 -9.17 7.77
N LEU A 212 7.02 -8.96 8.93
CA LEU A 212 5.61 -9.34 9.12
C LEU A 212 4.67 -8.66 8.11
N ILE A 213 4.92 -7.38 7.77
CA ILE A 213 4.15 -6.68 6.74
C ILE A 213 4.32 -7.36 5.38
N VAL A 214 5.58 -7.61 4.99
CA VAL A 214 5.90 -8.22 3.70
C VAL A 214 5.32 -9.62 3.59
N ASP A 215 5.46 -10.45 4.62
CA ASP A 215 4.94 -11.81 4.67
C ASP A 215 3.40 -11.84 4.56
N ALA A 216 2.72 -10.95 5.29
CA ALA A 216 1.26 -10.83 5.20
C ALA A 216 0.81 -10.47 3.78
N VAL A 217 1.45 -9.46 3.17
CA VAL A 217 1.13 -9.01 1.82
C VAL A 217 1.46 -10.07 0.79
N ALA A 218 2.61 -10.75 0.89
CA ALA A 218 3.02 -11.81 -0.04
C ALA A 218 2.07 -13.01 0.01
N LYS A 219 1.69 -13.45 1.22
CA LYS A 219 0.74 -14.55 1.43
C LYS A 219 -0.62 -14.21 0.82
N TRP A 220 -1.14 -13.02 1.13
CA TRP A 220 -2.44 -12.58 0.62
C TRP A 220 -2.43 -12.38 -0.90
N ALA A 221 -1.42 -11.71 -1.47
CA ALA A 221 -1.27 -11.58 -2.92
C ALA A 221 -1.17 -12.93 -3.63
N GLY A 222 -0.60 -13.94 -2.96
CA GLY A 222 -0.54 -15.32 -3.45
C GLY A 222 -1.92 -15.99 -3.54
N SER A 223 -2.91 -15.58 -2.76
CA SER A 223 -4.27 -16.12 -2.78
C SER A 223 -5.18 -15.45 -3.80
N LEU A 224 -4.76 -14.32 -4.40
CA LEU A 224 -5.53 -13.58 -5.42
C LEU A 224 -5.30 -14.09 -6.85
N ALA A 225 -4.39 -15.03 -7.06
CA ALA A 225 -3.93 -15.48 -8.37
C ALA A 225 -4.49 -16.86 -8.74
#